data_b973635bef8ede993ebf13720e8cd26f
#
_entry.id   b973635bef8ede993ebf13720e8cd26f
#
_cell.length_a   1.000
_cell.length_b   1.000
_cell.length_c   1.000
_cell.angle_alpha   90.00
_cell.angle_beta   90.00
_cell.angle_gamma   90.00
#
_symmetry.space_group_name_H-M   'P 1'
#
loop_
_entity.id
_entity.type
_entity.pdbx_description
1 polymer ?
#
loop_
_entity_poly.entity_id
_entity_poly.type
_entity_poly.pdbx_seq_one_letter_code
_entity_poly.pdbx_strand_id
1 'polypeptide(L)'
;MTLQQRVRHAIERDELVPSGSRVLAAVSGGPDSAALFHLLRRLARECGFVLAGLAHLNHGLRGEESDGDEAFCRELAARSGFAIEVGHRDVAQMARDERVSLEVAARRARYDFFADAAERLRVDRIATGHTRDDQAETFLLRVLRGAGATGLAGIRPRRGPVVRPLLDVRRDELLAYLASLGQSYRTDSSNRDLRIPRNWVRHRLLPLLAEHLNADIVEVLAREATVLRDEAIFLDRLANEAAARLETALPNRRVRLDAKALAELPVALARRVVRQALTRTENPQFHGFEHVEQVLALARPVGDRLAADLPGVRVERNGAGVVLYNRGIPAPRVPLTFRYEVPVPGSVAVPECGCVIEAERRKHASPQRVAKTAFSGDRAVAAIDAAAAADGLFVRSRRPGDWIRPLGLRGKKKLQDVLVDRKVSRNARDRVPLVVDARDRILWVAGHVVSQDARVTDSTRSVVVLKVIRNGEEGDEA
;
A
#
# COMPACT_ATOMS: atom_id res chain seq x y z
N MET A 1 -12.71 -33.37 26.77
CA MET A 1 -13.65 -32.84 25.74
C MET A 1 -13.63 -33.76 24.54
N THR A 2 -14.78 -34.14 24.00
CA THR A 2 -14.87 -34.87 22.73
C THR A 2 -14.46 -33.96 21.55
N LEU A 3 -14.15 -34.55 20.40
CA LEU A 3 -13.84 -33.80 19.17
C LEU A 3 -14.93 -32.79 18.84
N GLN A 4 -16.19 -33.18 18.90
CA GLN A 4 -17.34 -32.31 18.63
C GLN A 4 -17.43 -31.12 19.59
N GLN A 5 -17.23 -31.38 20.90
CA GLN A 5 -17.22 -30.32 21.92
C GLN A 5 -16.09 -29.30 21.69
N ARG A 6 -14.91 -29.75 21.25
CA ARG A 6 -13.80 -28.84 20.91
C ARG A 6 -14.12 -27.98 19.69
N VAL A 7 -14.68 -28.58 18.63
CA VAL A 7 -15.07 -27.82 17.43
C VAL A 7 -16.19 -26.83 17.75
N ARG A 8 -17.18 -27.22 18.54
CA ARG A 8 -18.22 -26.30 19.03
C ARG A 8 -17.61 -25.15 19.82
N HIS A 9 -16.76 -25.45 20.78
CA HIS A 9 -16.08 -24.43 21.56
C HIS A 9 -15.26 -23.46 20.70
N ALA A 10 -14.56 -23.95 19.67
CA ALA A 10 -13.84 -23.09 18.72
C ALA A 10 -14.78 -22.17 17.92
N ILE A 11 -15.94 -22.68 17.49
CA ILE A 11 -16.97 -21.89 16.81
C ILE A 11 -17.48 -20.76 17.71
N GLU A 12 -17.78 -21.07 18.98
CA GLU A 12 -18.30 -20.11 19.96
C GLU A 12 -17.22 -19.09 20.39
N ARG A 13 -16.05 -19.55 20.81
CA ARG A 13 -14.93 -18.72 21.30
C ARG A 13 -14.46 -17.70 20.27
N ASP A 14 -14.29 -18.12 19.03
CA ASP A 14 -13.78 -17.28 17.95
C ASP A 14 -14.90 -16.59 17.14
N GLU A 15 -16.16 -16.70 17.59
CA GLU A 15 -17.35 -16.14 16.95
C GLU A 15 -17.38 -16.43 15.44
N LEU A 16 -17.04 -17.67 15.06
CA LEU A 16 -16.84 -18.04 13.66
C LEU A 16 -18.15 -17.98 12.88
N VAL A 17 -19.22 -18.45 13.49
CA VAL A 17 -20.53 -18.60 12.87
C VAL A 17 -21.59 -18.02 13.79
N PRO A 18 -22.08 -16.79 13.52
CA PRO A 18 -23.20 -16.22 14.26
C PRO A 18 -24.46 -17.09 14.14
N SER A 19 -25.30 -17.08 15.16
CA SER A 19 -26.60 -17.78 15.14
C SER A 19 -27.46 -17.31 13.97
N GLY A 20 -28.18 -18.20 13.32
CA GLY A 20 -28.97 -17.93 12.13
C GLY A 20 -28.18 -17.87 10.82
N SER A 21 -26.84 -17.88 10.85
CA SER A 21 -26.01 -17.82 9.66
C SER A 21 -26.18 -19.04 8.75
N ARG A 22 -26.04 -18.80 7.45
CA ARG A 22 -25.96 -19.83 6.42
C ARG A 22 -24.50 -20.15 6.11
N VAL A 23 -24.12 -21.43 6.19
CA VAL A 23 -22.72 -21.89 6.08
C VAL A 23 -22.58 -22.86 4.90
N LEU A 24 -21.53 -22.68 4.07
CA LEU A 24 -21.06 -23.69 3.13
C LEU A 24 -19.87 -24.45 3.71
N ALA A 25 -19.82 -25.76 3.53
CA ALA A 25 -18.63 -26.56 3.80
C ALA A 25 -17.77 -26.65 2.53
N ALA A 26 -16.56 -26.11 2.56
CA ALA A 26 -15.61 -26.29 1.46
C ALA A 26 -15.01 -27.70 1.53
N VAL A 27 -15.23 -28.48 0.48
CA VAL A 27 -14.78 -29.89 0.38
C VAL A 27 -13.81 -30.06 -0.79
N SER A 28 -12.70 -30.75 -0.55
CA SER A 28 -11.69 -31.08 -1.56
C SER A 28 -11.59 -32.59 -1.84
N GLY A 29 -12.45 -33.40 -1.21
CA GLY A 29 -12.36 -34.84 -1.22
C GLY A 29 -11.42 -35.42 -0.16
N GLY A 30 -10.45 -34.63 0.33
CA GLY A 30 -9.51 -35.06 1.36
C GLY A 30 -10.14 -35.23 2.75
N PRO A 31 -9.44 -35.95 3.68
CA PRO A 31 -10.00 -36.33 4.98
C PRO A 31 -10.41 -35.13 5.84
N ASP A 32 -9.58 -34.07 5.90
CA ASP A 32 -9.84 -32.92 6.75
C ASP A 32 -11.14 -32.22 6.35
N SER A 33 -11.38 -32.08 5.04
CA SER A 33 -12.59 -31.45 4.51
C SER A 33 -13.85 -32.34 4.62
N ALA A 34 -13.69 -33.66 4.48
CA ALA A 34 -14.78 -34.59 4.70
C ALA A 34 -15.20 -34.63 6.19
N ALA A 35 -14.23 -34.68 7.11
CA ALA A 35 -14.50 -34.60 8.55
C ALA A 35 -15.17 -33.27 8.94
N LEU A 36 -14.69 -32.13 8.37
CA LEU A 36 -15.32 -30.83 8.57
C LEU A 36 -16.81 -30.87 8.22
N PHE A 37 -17.15 -31.38 7.02
CA PHE A 37 -18.55 -31.47 6.61
C PHE A 37 -19.41 -32.25 7.59
N HIS A 38 -18.96 -33.45 8.02
CA HIS A 38 -19.70 -34.27 8.96
C HIS A 38 -19.84 -33.59 10.33
N LEU A 39 -18.81 -32.91 10.81
CA LEU A 39 -18.86 -32.18 12.08
C LEU A 39 -19.82 -30.99 11.99
N LEU A 40 -19.77 -30.19 10.92
CA LEU A 40 -20.70 -29.07 10.72
C LEU A 40 -22.15 -29.53 10.61
N ARG A 41 -22.43 -30.61 9.87
CA ARG A 41 -23.75 -31.18 9.74
C ARG A 41 -24.34 -31.58 11.11
N ARG A 42 -23.50 -32.14 12.00
CA ARG A 42 -23.90 -32.53 13.34
C ARG A 42 -24.10 -31.32 14.27
N LEU A 43 -23.19 -30.33 14.19
CA LEU A 43 -23.20 -29.18 15.08
C LEU A 43 -24.18 -28.08 14.66
N ALA A 44 -24.71 -28.10 13.44
CA ALA A 44 -25.58 -27.06 12.91
C ALA A 44 -26.73 -26.67 13.85
N ARG A 45 -27.44 -27.66 14.39
CA ARG A 45 -28.54 -27.44 15.35
C ARG A 45 -28.05 -26.88 16.68
N GLU A 46 -26.96 -27.43 17.20
CA GLU A 46 -26.41 -27.07 18.53
C GLU A 46 -25.85 -25.66 18.53
N CYS A 47 -25.22 -25.25 17.42
CA CYS A 47 -24.63 -23.91 17.26
C CYS A 47 -25.58 -22.89 16.57
N GLY A 48 -26.82 -23.30 16.26
CA GLY A 48 -27.86 -22.40 15.74
C GLY A 48 -27.60 -21.85 14.34
N PHE A 49 -26.88 -22.57 13.48
CA PHE A 49 -26.64 -22.16 12.07
C PHE A 49 -27.28 -23.17 11.09
N VAL A 50 -27.40 -22.74 9.82
CA VAL A 50 -27.92 -23.60 8.74
C VAL A 50 -26.73 -24.01 7.86
N LEU A 51 -26.47 -25.33 7.78
CA LEU A 51 -25.55 -25.85 6.76
C LEU A 51 -26.29 -25.83 5.41
N ALA A 52 -25.92 -24.88 4.56
CA ALA A 52 -26.60 -24.60 3.29
C ALA A 52 -26.19 -25.56 2.16
N GLY A 53 -25.00 -26.19 2.28
CA GLY A 53 -24.48 -27.10 1.26
C GLY A 53 -22.97 -27.25 1.31
N LEU A 54 -22.43 -27.80 0.23
CA LEU A 54 -21.00 -28.00 0.02
C LEU A 54 -20.49 -27.07 -1.10
N ALA A 55 -19.19 -26.78 -1.08
CA ALA A 55 -18.52 -26.08 -2.17
C ALA A 55 -17.23 -26.82 -2.55
N HIS A 56 -17.03 -27.08 -3.83
CA HIS A 56 -15.82 -27.73 -4.38
C HIS A 56 -15.25 -26.91 -5.52
N LEU A 57 -13.94 -26.69 -5.52
CA LEU A 57 -13.23 -26.08 -6.65
C LEU A 57 -12.31 -27.11 -7.30
N ASN A 58 -12.59 -27.46 -8.55
CA ASN A 58 -11.71 -28.22 -9.40
C ASN A 58 -10.67 -27.27 -10.01
N HIS A 59 -9.41 -27.45 -9.62
CA HIS A 59 -8.30 -26.60 -10.05
C HIS A 59 -7.73 -27.00 -11.43
N GLY A 60 -8.16 -28.11 -12.02
CA GLY A 60 -7.69 -28.62 -13.31
C GLY A 60 -6.22 -29.04 -13.37
N LEU A 61 -5.52 -29.15 -12.22
CA LEU A 61 -4.06 -29.36 -12.20
C LEU A 61 -3.63 -30.81 -12.39
N ARG A 62 -4.51 -31.80 -12.19
CA ARG A 62 -4.18 -33.23 -12.15
C ARG A 62 -5.04 -34.08 -13.09
N GLY A 63 -5.73 -33.45 -14.05
CA GLY A 63 -6.59 -34.17 -14.99
C GLY A 63 -7.59 -35.09 -14.28
N GLU A 64 -7.60 -36.37 -14.64
CA GLU A 64 -8.54 -37.39 -14.10
C GLU A 64 -8.58 -37.49 -12.56
N GLU A 65 -7.47 -37.24 -11.86
CA GLU A 65 -7.49 -37.21 -10.40
C GLU A 65 -8.35 -36.06 -9.86
N SER A 66 -8.27 -34.87 -10.48
CA SER A 66 -9.09 -33.73 -10.10
C SER A 66 -10.57 -33.97 -10.37
N ASP A 67 -10.91 -34.64 -11.48
CA ASP A 67 -12.27 -35.01 -11.83
C ASP A 67 -12.81 -36.09 -10.90
N GLY A 68 -11.96 -37.03 -10.48
CA GLY A 68 -12.28 -38.02 -9.45
C GLY A 68 -12.56 -37.40 -8.09
N ASP A 69 -11.83 -36.35 -7.71
CA ASP A 69 -12.10 -35.62 -6.46
C ASP A 69 -13.44 -34.89 -6.51
N GLU A 70 -13.76 -34.29 -7.67
CA GLU A 70 -15.09 -33.67 -7.89
C GLU A 70 -16.21 -34.70 -7.83
N ALA A 71 -16.06 -35.84 -8.51
CA ALA A 71 -17.06 -36.91 -8.49
C ALA A 71 -17.32 -37.40 -7.06
N PHE A 72 -16.27 -37.60 -6.25
CA PHE A 72 -16.38 -37.95 -4.85
C PHE A 72 -17.14 -36.88 -4.04
N CYS A 73 -16.85 -35.60 -4.25
CA CYS A 73 -17.53 -34.51 -3.55
C CYS A 73 -19.02 -34.43 -3.91
N ARG A 74 -19.36 -34.66 -5.19
CA ARG A 74 -20.77 -34.75 -5.64
C ARG A 74 -21.49 -35.93 -5.02
N GLU A 75 -20.86 -37.10 -4.94
CA GLU A 75 -21.41 -38.29 -4.30
C GLU A 75 -21.63 -38.08 -2.79
N LEU A 76 -20.64 -37.47 -2.11
CA LEU A 76 -20.77 -37.11 -0.67
C LEU A 76 -21.98 -36.21 -0.42
N ALA A 77 -22.17 -35.20 -1.26
CA ALA A 77 -23.30 -34.27 -1.19
C ALA A 77 -24.64 -35.00 -1.40
N ALA A 78 -24.75 -35.79 -2.48
CA ALA A 78 -25.95 -36.55 -2.83
C ALA A 78 -26.37 -37.53 -1.73
N ARG A 79 -25.43 -38.33 -1.25
CA ARG A 79 -25.68 -39.28 -0.12
C ARG A 79 -26.12 -38.61 1.16
N SER A 80 -25.68 -37.36 1.35
CA SER A 80 -26.00 -36.60 2.57
C SER A 80 -27.25 -35.73 2.43
N GLY A 81 -27.85 -35.63 1.24
CA GLY A 81 -29.04 -34.83 0.96
C GLY A 81 -28.74 -33.32 0.88
N PHE A 82 -27.50 -32.92 0.53
CA PHE A 82 -27.11 -31.54 0.40
C PHE A 82 -26.82 -31.16 -1.07
N ALA A 83 -27.06 -29.90 -1.41
CA ALA A 83 -26.59 -29.32 -2.67
C ALA A 83 -25.07 -29.11 -2.61
N ILE A 84 -24.44 -29.15 -3.79
CA ILE A 84 -23.01 -28.83 -3.95
C ILE A 84 -22.83 -27.80 -5.06
N GLU A 85 -22.10 -26.74 -4.75
CA GLU A 85 -21.61 -25.77 -5.71
C GLU A 85 -20.22 -26.17 -6.20
N VAL A 86 -20.05 -26.34 -7.51
CA VAL A 86 -18.78 -26.74 -8.11
C VAL A 86 -18.30 -25.65 -9.05
N GLY A 87 -17.05 -25.23 -8.85
CA GLY A 87 -16.33 -24.30 -9.74
C GLY A 87 -15.19 -25.00 -10.47
N HIS A 88 -14.86 -24.51 -11.66
CA HIS A 88 -13.69 -24.95 -12.42
C HIS A 88 -12.81 -23.75 -12.71
N ARG A 89 -11.49 -23.90 -12.53
CA ARG A 89 -10.49 -22.87 -12.84
C ARG A 89 -9.23 -23.51 -13.41
N ASP A 90 -8.73 -23.00 -14.52
CA ASP A 90 -7.40 -23.35 -15.03
C ASP A 90 -6.34 -22.55 -14.25
N VAL A 91 -5.93 -23.12 -13.12
CA VAL A 91 -4.93 -22.48 -12.24
C VAL A 91 -3.56 -22.40 -12.90
N ALA A 92 -3.23 -23.32 -13.81
CA ALA A 92 -1.95 -23.28 -14.52
C ALA A 92 -1.90 -22.10 -15.49
N GLN A 93 -2.99 -21.81 -16.19
CA GLN A 93 -3.10 -20.63 -17.04
C GLN A 93 -3.06 -19.34 -16.22
N MET A 94 -3.82 -19.27 -15.11
CA MET A 94 -3.80 -18.11 -14.21
C MET A 94 -2.39 -17.81 -13.69
N ALA A 95 -1.62 -18.84 -13.31
CA ALA A 95 -0.24 -18.68 -12.83
C ALA A 95 0.68 -18.08 -13.89
N ARG A 96 0.53 -18.50 -15.15
CA ARG A 96 1.29 -17.97 -16.29
C ARG A 96 0.94 -16.52 -16.58
N ASP A 97 -0.36 -16.20 -16.65
CA ASP A 97 -0.86 -14.85 -17.01
C ASP A 97 -0.47 -13.82 -15.96
N GLU A 98 -0.58 -14.17 -14.68
CA GLU A 98 -0.26 -13.30 -13.56
C GLU A 98 1.22 -13.34 -13.13
N ARG A 99 2.02 -14.23 -13.71
CA ARG A 99 3.45 -14.45 -13.37
C ARG A 99 3.67 -14.73 -11.89
N VAL A 100 2.81 -15.55 -11.30
CA VAL A 100 2.88 -15.98 -9.91
C VAL A 100 3.09 -17.49 -9.79
N SER A 101 3.43 -17.98 -8.59
CA SER A 101 3.53 -19.43 -8.37
C SER A 101 2.16 -20.11 -8.45
N LEU A 102 2.14 -21.41 -8.82
CA LEU A 102 0.92 -22.22 -8.82
C LEU A 102 0.17 -22.19 -7.47
N GLU A 103 0.90 -22.16 -6.35
CA GLU A 103 0.31 -22.10 -5.02
C GLU A 103 -0.45 -20.78 -4.82
N VAL A 104 0.14 -19.66 -5.26
CA VAL A 104 -0.48 -18.32 -5.18
C VAL A 104 -1.72 -18.26 -6.07
N ALA A 105 -1.62 -18.74 -7.31
CA ALA A 105 -2.75 -18.77 -8.25
C ALA A 105 -3.89 -19.67 -7.75
N ALA A 106 -3.58 -20.89 -7.25
CA ALA A 106 -4.57 -21.81 -6.68
C ALA A 106 -5.28 -21.22 -5.46
N ARG A 107 -4.52 -20.53 -4.61
CA ARG A 107 -5.09 -19.84 -3.46
C ARG A 107 -6.03 -18.72 -3.89
N ARG A 108 -5.65 -17.90 -4.86
CA ARG A 108 -6.47 -16.81 -5.40
C ARG A 108 -7.76 -17.35 -6.02
N ALA A 109 -7.64 -18.31 -6.94
CA ALA A 109 -8.77 -18.97 -7.58
C ALA A 109 -9.79 -19.51 -6.57
N ARG A 110 -9.29 -20.09 -5.45
CA ARG A 110 -10.14 -20.61 -4.37
C ARG A 110 -10.90 -19.50 -3.64
N TYR A 111 -10.24 -18.38 -3.32
CA TYR A 111 -10.91 -17.28 -2.61
C TYR A 111 -11.90 -16.55 -3.52
N ASP A 112 -11.59 -16.40 -4.80
CA ASP A 112 -12.49 -15.82 -5.80
C ASP A 112 -13.75 -16.71 -5.97
N PHE A 113 -13.55 -18.02 -6.12
CA PHE A 113 -14.66 -18.98 -6.14
C PHE A 113 -15.51 -18.92 -4.88
N PHE A 114 -14.90 -18.80 -3.70
CA PHE A 114 -15.62 -18.69 -2.45
C PHE A 114 -16.45 -17.40 -2.38
N ALA A 115 -15.92 -16.28 -2.88
CA ALA A 115 -16.69 -15.04 -2.94
C ALA A 115 -17.89 -15.17 -3.87
N ASP A 116 -17.68 -15.72 -5.08
CA ASP A 116 -18.75 -15.97 -6.06
C ASP A 116 -19.84 -16.90 -5.51
N ALA A 117 -19.44 -17.99 -4.83
CA ALA A 117 -20.37 -18.96 -4.24
C ALA A 117 -21.15 -18.35 -3.07
N ALA A 118 -20.47 -17.53 -2.23
CA ALA A 118 -21.13 -16.86 -1.12
C ALA A 118 -22.22 -15.91 -1.58
N GLU A 119 -21.96 -15.12 -2.62
CA GLU A 119 -22.93 -14.20 -3.19
C GLU A 119 -24.12 -14.92 -3.84
N ARG A 120 -23.84 -15.90 -4.73
CA ARG A 120 -24.89 -16.64 -5.45
C ARG A 120 -25.83 -17.40 -4.53
N LEU A 121 -25.29 -18.04 -3.51
CA LEU A 121 -26.04 -18.90 -2.59
C LEU A 121 -26.53 -18.16 -1.34
N ARG A 122 -26.21 -16.85 -1.24
CA ARG A 122 -26.54 -16.00 -0.10
C ARG A 122 -26.14 -16.66 1.22
N VAL A 123 -24.87 -17.04 1.33
CA VAL A 123 -24.31 -17.63 2.55
C VAL A 123 -23.37 -16.63 3.25
N ASP A 124 -23.40 -16.68 4.56
CA ASP A 124 -22.65 -15.74 5.41
C ASP A 124 -21.22 -16.22 5.67
N ARG A 125 -21.02 -17.55 5.67
CA ARG A 125 -19.74 -18.18 6.03
C ARG A 125 -19.42 -19.36 5.12
N ILE A 126 -18.12 -19.54 4.89
CA ILE A 126 -17.56 -20.71 4.19
C ILE A 126 -16.52 -21.35 5.12
N ALA A 127 -16.82 -22.55 5.58
CA ALA A 127 -15.94 -23.29 6.47
C ALA A 127 -14.91 -24.10 5.67
N THR A 128 -13.64 -24.03 6.07
CA THR A 128 -12.52 -24.76 5.44
C THR A 128 -11.82 -25.67 6.45
N GLY A 129 -11.33 -26.84 5.99
CA GLY A 129 -10.76 -27.90 6.81
C GLY A 129 -9.29 -27.69 7.21
N HIS A 130 -8.86 -26.47 7.57
CA HIS A 130 -7.53 -26.24 8.10
C HIS A 130 -7.42 -26.74 9.54
N THR A 131 -6.35 -27.49 9.82
CA THR A 131 -6.13 -28.20 11.09
C THR A 131 -5.01 -27.54 11.92
N ARG A 132 -4.79 -28.08 13.12
CA ARG A 132 -3.64 -27.72 13.97
C ARG A 132 -2.30 -28.05 13.30
N ASP A 133 -2.25 -29.16 12.58
CA ASP A 133 -1.06 -29.54 11.81
C ASP A 133 -0.74 -28.48 10.73
N ASP A 134 -1.77 -27.97 10.03
CA ASP A 134 -1.60 -26.88 9.07
C ASP A 134 -1.09 -25.59 9.72
N GLN A 135 -1.47 -25.33 10.98
CA GLN A 135 -0.99 -24.21 11.76
C GLN A 135 0.51 -24.35 12.04
N ALA A 136 0.95 -25.52 12.53
CA ALA A 136 2.36 -25.80 12.79
C ALA A 136 3.21 -25.74 11.53
N GLU A 137 2.75 -26.32 10.40
CA GLU A 137 3.41 -26.22 9.09
C GLU A 137 3.57 -24.78 8.66
N THR A 138 2.51 -23.98 8.79
CA THR A 138 2.50 -22.57 8.40
C THR A 138 3.45 -21.75 9.26
N PHE A 139 3.48 -22.02 10.56
CA PHE A 139 4.39 -21.37 11.50
C PHE A 139 5.86 -21.60 11.10
N LEU A 140 6.27 -22.86 10.93
CA LEU A 140 7.64 -23.20 10.54
C LEU A 140 8.03 -22.58 9.19
N LEU A 141 7.18 -22.68 8.18
CA LEU A 141 7.44 -22.08 6.87
C LEU A 141 7.61 -20.56 6.95
N ARG A 142 6.92 -19.89 7.86
CA ARG A 142 7.02 -18.45 8.06
C ARG A 142 8.26 -18.06 8.85
N VAL A 143 8.64 -18.84 9.87
CA VAL A 143 9.93 -18.67 10.57
C VAL A 143 11.09 -18.76 9.57
N LEU A 144 11.10 -19.80 8.74
CA LEU A 144 12.17 -20.02 7.74
C LEU A 144 12.25 -18.92 6.66
N ARG A 145 11.15 -18.17 6.45
CA ARG A 145 11.10 -17.02 5.55
C ARG A 145 11.36 -15.68 6.24
N GLY A 146 11.70 -15.67 7.52
CA GLY A 146 11.98 -14.46 8.29
C GLY A 146 10.75 -13.62 8.61
N ALA A 147 9.59 -14.24 8.83
CA ALA A 147 8.38 -13.51 9.20
C ALA A 147 8.48 -12.96 10.63
N GLY A 148 8.07 -11.71 10.82
CA GLY A 148 7.88 -11.13 12.16
C GLY A 148 6.59 -11.62 12.83
N ALA A 149 6.33 -11.14 14.07
CA ALA A 149 5.22 -11.60 14.92
C ALA A 149 3.85 -11.66 14.20
N THR A 150 3.48 -10.63 13.43
CA THR A 150 2.24 -10.63 12.64
C THR A 150 2.17 -11.78 11.61
N GLY A 151 3.31 -12.12 11.01
CA GLY A 151 3.41 -13.27 10.11
C GLY A 151 3.31 -14.59 10.87
N LEU A 152 4.01 -14.72 11.99
CA LEU A 152 4.04 -15.91 12.83
C LEU A 152 2.70 -16.22 13.52
N ALA A 153 1.79 -15.24 13.60
CA ALA A 153 0.40 -15.42 14.03
C ALA A 153 -0.38 -16.53 13.26
N GLY A 154 0.24 -17.16 12.29
CA GLY A 154 -0.25 -18.34 11.59
C GLY A 154 -1.52 -18.11 10.77
N ILE A 155 -2.33 -19.14 10.69
CA ILE A 155 -3.62 -19.14 10.01
C ILE A 155 -4.66 -18.54 10.96
N ARG A 156 -5.36 -17.48 10.51
CA ARG A 156 -6.42 -16.86 11.32
C ARG A 156 -7.68 -17.74 11.35
N PRO A 157 -8.37 -17.88 12.50
CA PRO A 157 -9.64 -18.61 12.60
C PRO A 157 -10.70 -18.10 11.62
N ARG A 158 -10.70 -16.76 11.39
CA ARG A 158 -11.61 -16.09 10.44
C ARG A 158 -10.87 -15.11 9.56
N ARG A 159 -11.26 -15.08 8.28
CA ARG A 159 -10.82 -14.06 7.30
C ARG A 159 -11.96 -13.74 6.33
N GLY A 160 -12.61 -12.59 6.52
CA GLY A 160 -13.83 -12.26 5.79
C GLY A 160 -14.92 -13.30 6.02
N PRO A 161 -15.54 -13.87 4.98
CA PRO A 161 -16.53 -14.93 5.11
C PRO A 161 -15.92 -16.31 5.42
N VAL A 162 -14.62 -16.52 5.24
CA VAL A 162 -13.97 -17.82 5.42
C VAL A 162 -13.64 -18.06 6.87
N VAL A 163 -14.12 -19.20 7.42
CA VAL A 163 -13.92 -19.66 8.80
C VAL A 163 -13.21 -21.01 8.86
N ARG A 164 -12.53 -21.31 9.98
CA ARG A 164 -11.69 -22.51 10.14
C ARG A 164 -11.92 -23.16 11.49
N PRO A 165 -13.00 -23.93 11.63
CA PRO A 165 -13.40 -24.51 12.91
C PRO A 165 -12.46 -25.61 13.42
N LEU A 166 -11.56 -26.14 12.56
CA LEU A 166 -10.69 -27.27 12.90
C LEU A 166 -9.26 -26.87 13.30
N LEU A 167 -8.97 -25.57 13.48
CA LEU A 167 -7.60 -25.11 13.81
C LEU A 167 -7.06 -25.64 15.15
N ASP A 168 -7.93 -26.10 16.04
CA ASP A 168 -7.56 -26.69 17.33
C ASP A 168 -7.61 -28.23 17.32
N VAL A 169 -7.78 -28.83 16.14
CA VAL A 169 -7.93 -30.28 15.95
C VAL A 169 -6.77 -30.86 15.18
N ARG A 170 -6.21 -31.98 15.64
CA ARG A 170 -5.18 -32.75 14.97
C ARG A 170 -5.77 -33.55 13.79
N ARG A 171 -4.93 -33.76 12.76
CA ARG A 171 -5.32 -34.52 11.58
C ARG A 171 -5.61 -36.00 11.89
N ASP A 172 -4.85 -36.61 12.81
CA ASP A 172 -5.06 -37.99 13.26
C ASP A 172 -6.43 -38.19 13.95
N GLU A 173 -6.88 -37.20 14.69
CA GLU A 173 -8.21 -37.22 15.33
C GLU A 173 -9.34 -37.16 14.29
N LEU A 174 -9.13 -36.40 13.19
CA LEU A 174 -10.08 -36.34 12.07
C LEU A 174 -10.14 -37.67 11.31
N LEU A 175 -9.00 -38.32 11.12
CA LEU A 175 -8.94 -39.68 10.53
C LEU A 175 -9.66 -40.71 11.41
N ALA A 176 -9.42 -40.71 12.72
CA ALA A 176 -10.10 -41.57 13.65
C ALA A 176 -11.63 -41.31 13.66
N TYR A 177 -12.04 -40.04 13.56
CA TYR A 177 -13.45 -39.67 13.48
C TYR A 177 -14.12 -40.19 12.21
N LEU A 178 -13.48 -40.03 11.04
CA LEU A 178 -14.00 -40.60 9.77
C LEU A 178 -14.08 -42.09 9.79
N ALA A 179 -13.08 -42.78 10.36
CA ALA A 179 -13.09 -44.23 10.53
C ALA A 179 -14.26 -44.66 11.39
N SER A 180 -14.59 -43.94 12.50
CA SER A 180 -15.74 -44.25 13.36
C SER A 180 -17.10 -44.09 12.65
N LEU A 181 -17.14 -43.26 11.58
CA LEU A 181 -18.32 -43.06 10.74
C LEU A 181 -18.41 -44.02 9.55
N GLY A 182 -17.38 -44.86 9.31
CA GLY A 182 -17.25 -45.64 8.08
C GLY A 182 -17.17 -44.78 6.81
N GLN A 183 -16.71 -43.51 6.93
CA GLN A 183 -16.69 -42.56 5.84
C GLN A 183 -15.36 -42.65 5.08
N SER A 184 -15.45 -42.95 3.79
CA SER A 184 -14.32 -42.91 2.89
C SER A 184 -13.89 -41.47 2.58
N TYR A 185 -12.64 -41.30 2.14
CA TYR A 185 -12.07 -40.05 1.65
C TYR A 185 -11.04 -40.34 0.57
N ARG A 186 -10.63 -39.32 -0.20
CA ARG A 186 -9.61 -39.43 -1.22
C ARG A 186 -8.26 -38.97 -0.70
N THR A 187 -7.21 -39.58 -1.23
CA THR A 187 -5.83 -39.17 -0.94
C THR A 187 -5.22 -38.57 -2.20
N ASP A 188 -4.81 -37.31 -2.11
CA ASP A 188 -4.16 -36.57 -3.17
C ASP A 188 -2.70 -37.05 -3.32
N SER A 189 -2.33 -37.51 -4.52
CA SER A 189 -0.98 -38.00 -4.83
C SER A 189 0.09 -36.93 -4.65
N SER A 190 -0.23 -35.66 -4.89
CA SER A 190 0.70 -34.53 -4.74
C SER A 190 1.12 -34.29 -3.28
N ASN A 191 0.37 -34.79 -2.29
CA ASN A 191 0.75 -34.69 -0.87
C ASN A 191 2.06 -35.43 -0.53
N ARG A 192 2.54 -36.32 -1.40
CA ARG A 192 3.79 -37.06 -1.21
C ARG A 192 4.99 -36.41 -1.89
N ASP A 193 4.79 -35.38 -2.72
CA ASP A 193 5.88 -34.69 -3.40
C ASP A 193 6.68 -33.81 -2.44
N LEU A 194 7.85 -34.30 -2.03
CA LEU A 194 8.74 -33.59 -1.09
C LEU A 194 9.45 -32.35 -1.69
N ARG A 195 9.33 -32.12 -3.00
CA ARG A 195 9.80 -30.87 -3.62
C ARG A 195 8.93 -29.68 -3.20
N ILE A 196 7.70 -29.94 -2.77
CA ILE A 196 6.82 -28.93 -2.24
C ILE A 196 7.22 -28.64 -0.77
N PRO A 197 7.66 -27.42 -0.43
CA PRO A 197 8.19 -27.12 0.91
C PRO A 197 7.24 -27.49 2.05
N ARG A 198 5.93 -27.34 1.85
CA ARG A 198 4.93 -27.70 2.85
C ARG A 198 4.88 -29.20 3.12
N ASN A 199 4.99 -30.03 2.08
CA ASN A 199 5.03 -31.47 2.23
C ASN A 199 6.34 -31.92 2.90
N TRP A 200 7.46 -31.25 2.57
CA TRP A 200 8.73 -31.53 3.21
C TRP A 200 8.67 -31.25 4.71
N VAL A 201 8.09 -30.09 5.11
CA VAL A 201 7.88 -29.76 6.54
C VAL A 201 7.00 -30.82 7.20
N ARG A 202 5.89 -31.23 6.56
CA ARG A 202 4.94 -32.22 7.08
C ARG A 202 5.55 -33.60 7.26
N HIS A 203 6.26 -34.09 6.24
CA HIS A 203 6.69 -35.49 6.18
C HIS A 203 8.14 -35.72 6.63
N ARG A 204 8.93 -34.63 6.82
CA ARG A 204 10.33 -34.74 7.25
C ARG A 204 10.61 -33.90 8.49
N LEU A 205 10.38 -32.59 8.43
CA LEU A 205 10.81 -31.71 9.52
C LEU A 205 9.99 -31.90 10.80
N LEU A 206 8.68 -31.90 10.73
CA LEU A 206 7.81 -32.09 11.92
C LEU A 206 8.03 -33.46 12.59
N PRO A 207 8.10 -34.60 11.86
CA PRO A 207 8.46 -35.89 12.46
C PRO A 207 9.85 -35.86 13.11
N LEU A 208 10.85 -35.29 12.47
CA LEU A 208 12.21 -35.18 13.01
C LEU A 208 12.23 -34.38 14.33
N LEU A 209 11.51 -33.25 14.37
CA LEU A 209 11.39 -32.43 15.57
C LEU A 209 10.62 -33.17 16.68
N ALA A 210 9.59 -33.96 16.32
CA ALA A 210 8.82 -34.73 17.26
C ALA A 210 9.65 -35.86 17.89
N GLU A 211 10.46 -36.55 17.08
CA GLU A 211 11.29 -37.66 17.51
C GLU A 211 12.46 -37.23 18.41
N HIS A 212 13.14 -36.15 18.02
CA HIS A 212 14.42 -35.79 18.67
C HIS A 212 14.34 -34.67 19.69
N LEU A 213 13.27 -33.84 19.65
CA LEU A 213 13.20 -32.64 20.50
C LEU A 213 11.95 -32.61 21.38
N ASN A 214 10.76 -32.76 20.78
CA ASN A 214 9.50 -32.67 21.52
C ASN A 214 8.37 -33.39 20.78
N ALA A 215 7.86 -34.48 21.37
CA ALA A 215 6.77 -35.26 20.80
C ALA A 215 5.51 -34.40 20.51
N ASP A 216 5.28 -33.36 21.32
CA ASP A 216 4.13 -32.44 21.17
C ASP A 216 4.45 -31.18 20.35
N ILE A 217 5.46 -31.23 19.45
CA ILE A 217 5.94 -30.06 18.71
C ILE A 217 4.81 -29.36 17.94
N VAL A 218 3.84 -30.09 17.40
CA VAL A 218 2.71 -29.52 16.67
C VAL A 218 1.84 -28.67 17.60
N GLU A 219 1.58 -29.16 18.81
CA GLU A 219 0.89 -28.42 19.86
C GLU A 219 1.60 -27.15 20.24
N VAL A 220 2.91 -27.25 20.47
CA VAL A 220 3.75 -26.11 20.85
C VAL A 220 3.69 -25.03 19.78
N LEU A 221 3.97 -25.38 18.51
CA LEU A 221 3.99 -24.40 17.40
C LEU A 221 2.61 -23.77 17.17
N ALA A 222 1.53 -24.54 17.28
CA ALA A 222 0.19 -24.02 17.15
C ALA A 222 -0.20 -23.07 18.30
N ARG A 223 0.23 -23.38 19.53
CA ARG A 223 0.06 -22.51 20.71
C ARG A 223 0.82 -21.21 20.53
N GLU A 224 2.10 -21.27 20.13
CA GLU A 224 2.90 -20.06 19.85
C GLU A 224 2.27 -19.18 18.77
N ALA A 225 1.73 -19.78 17.71
CA ALA A 225 0.98 -19.03 16.69
C ALA A 225 -0.26 -18.33 17.27
N THR A 226 -0.92 -18.94 18.26
CA THR A 226 -2.09 -18.35 18.93
C THR A 226 -1.67 -17.17 19.80
N VAL A 227 -0.65 -17.34 20.67
CA VAL A 227 -0.12 -16.24 21.50
C VAL A 227 0.28 -15.05 20.66
N LEU A 228 1.10 -15.29 19.62
CA LEU A 228 1.55 -14.22 18.71
C LEU A 228 0.39 -13.57 17.94
N ARG A 229 -0.69 -14.30 17.68
CA ARG A 229 -1.90 -13.73 17.08
C ARG A 229 -2.58 -12.75 18.00
N ASP A 230 -2.76 -13.10 19.26
CA ASP A 230 -3.45 -12.26 20.24
C ASP A 230 -2.63 -11.00 20.53
N GLU A 231 -1.30 -11.13 20.67
CA GLU A 231 -0.37 -9.99 20.75
C GLU A 231 -0.43 -9.10 19.50
N ALA A 232 -0.46 -9.72 18.30
CA ALA A 232 -0.55 -8.97 17.06
C ALA A 232 -1.84 -8.17 16.97
N ILE A 233 -2.99 -8.74 17.37
CA ILE A 233 -4.29 -8.05 17.41
C ILE A 233 -4.24 -6.86 18.37
N PHE A 234 -3.69 -7.04 19.55
CA PHE A 234 -3.53 -5.98 20.54
C PHE A 234 -2.67 -4.83 20.01
N LEU A 235 -1.49 -5.15 19.47
CA LEU A 235 -0.58 -4.15 18.92
C LEU A 235 -1.12 -3.47 17.65
N ASP A 236 -1.89 -4.18 16.83
CA ASP A 236 -2.56 -3.58 15.65
C ASP A 236 -3.63 -2.58 16.07
N ARG A 237 -4.36 -2.86 17.17
CA ARG A 237 -5.31 -1.90 17.76
C ARG A 237 -4.60 -0.63 18.23
N LEU A 238 -3.55 -0.75 19.02
CA LEU A 238 -2.76 0.40 19.47
C LEU A 238 -2.15 1.18 18.31
N ALA A 239 -1.68 0.48 17.27
CA ALA A 239 -1.16 1.14 16.08
C ALA A 239 -2.25 1.89 15.30
N ASN A 240 -3.48 1.37 15.23
CA ASN A 240 -4.62 2.08 14.64
C ASN A 240 -4.98 3.34 15.43
N GLU A 241 -4.98 3.26 16.75
CA GLU A 241 -5.23 4.43 17.63
C GLU A 241 -4.13 5.49 17.45
N ALA A 242 -2.86 5.08 17.36
CA ALA A 242 -1.76 5.99 17.05
C ALA A 242 -1.89 6.60 15.66
N ALA A 243 -2.17 5.77 14.63
CA ALA A 243 -2.36 6.22 13.25
C ALA A 243 -3.47 7.27 13.14
N ALA A 244 -4.60 7.09 13.85
CA ALA A 244 -5.70 8.05 13.86
C ALA A 244 -5.29 9.46 14.31
N ARG A 245 -4.22 9.58 15.10
CA ARG A 245 -3.71 10.87 15.61
C ARG A 245 -2.67 11.52 14.73
N LEU A 246 -1.83 10.71 14.05
CA LEU A 246 -0.66 11.21 13.33
C LEU A 246 -0.78 11.07 11.80
N GLU A 247 -1.80 10.40 11.30
CA GLU A 247 -2.01 10.16 9.88
C GLU A 247 -3.04 11.13 9.29
N THR A 248 -2.74 11.63 8.09
CA THR A 248 -3.67 12.41 7.29
C THR A 248 -3.79 11.75 5.91
N ALA A 249 -4.99 11.32 5.56
CA ALA A 249 -5.29 10.87 4.22
C ALA A 249 -5.25 12.06 3.24
N LEU A 250 -4.52 11.90 2.15
CA LEU A 250 -4.40 12.90 1.10
C LEU A 250 -5.05 12.36 -0.20
N PRO A 251 -5.44 13.25 -1.14
CA PRO A 251 -5.96 12.82 -2.43
C PRO A 251 -5.03 11.83 -3.14
N ASN A 252 -5.59 10.96 -4.00
CA ASN A 252 -4.87 9.94 -4.79
C ASN A 252 -4.14 8.90 -3.93
N ARG A 253 -4.79 8.40 -2.90
CA ARG A 253 -4.26 7.32 -2.05
C ARG A 253 -2.88 7.64 -1.46
N ARG A 254 -2.63 8.92 -1.24
CA ARG A 254 -1.45 9.38 -0.51
C ARG A 254 -1.74 9.40 0.98
N VAL A 255 -0.72 9.07 1.75
CA VAL A 255 -0.77 9.06 3.21
C VAL A 255 0.31 9.98 3.74
N ARG A 256 -0.03 10.93 4.58
CA ARG A 256 0.92 11.77 5.31
C ARG A 256 0.96 11.32 6.76
N LEU A 257 2.16 11.08 7.27
CA LEU A 257 2.43 10.81 8.68
C LEU A 257 3.14 12.01 9.28
N ASP A 258 2.75 12.42 10.47
CA ASP A 258 3.52 13.39 11.26
C ASP A 258 4.86 12.78 11.65
N ALA A 259 5.96 13.39 11.22
CA ALA A 259 7.29 12.80 11.39
C ALA A 259 7.75 12.80 12.85
N LYS A 260 7.43 13.86 13.60
CA LYS A 260 7.80 13.99 15.03
C LYS A 260 7.03 12.97 15.85
N ALA A 261 5.69 12.96 15.72
CA ALA A 261 4.85 12.02 16.42
C ALA A 261 5.18 10.55 16.10
N LEU A 262 5.52 10.24 14.82
CA LEU A 262 5.97 8.90 14.42
C LEU A 262 7.30 8.52 15.07
N ALA A 263 8.25 9.45 15.16
CA ALA A 263 9.56 9.20 15.78
C ALA A 263 9.50 9.03 17.31
N GLU A 264 8.49 9.60 17.95
CA GLU A 264 8.24 9.50 19.40
C GLU A 264 7.53 8.19 19.80
N LEU A 265 6.92 7.48 18.85
CA LEU A 265 6.27 6.21 19.14
C LEU A 265 7.27 5.12 19.55
N PRO A 266 6.88 4.19 20.45
CA PRO A 266 7.58 2.93 20.61
C PRO A 266 7.80 2.25 19.26
N VAL A 267 9.02 1.77 19.00
CA VAL A 267 9.42 1.27 17.68
C VAL A 267 8.52 0.17 17.13
N ALA A 268 7.96 -0.68 18.01
CA ALA A 268 7.01 -1.72 17.63
C ALA A 268 5.71 -1.14 17.04
N LEU A 269 5.22 -0.03 17.58
CA LEU A 269 4.04 0.67 17.08
C LEU A 269 4.36 1.47 15.82
N ALA A 270 5.48 2.19 15.81
CA ALA A 270 5.93 2.96 14.64
C ALA A 270 6.04 2.08 13.38
N ARG A 271 6.65 0.87 13.50
CA ARG A 271 6.72 -0.11 12.42
C ARG A 271 5.37 -0.55 11.92
N ARG A 272 4.40 -0.75 12.82
CA ARG A 272 3.04 -1.14 12.44
C ARG A 272 2.28 -0.02 11.74
N VAL A 273 2.37 1.20 12.26
CA VAL A 273 1.78 2.40 11.64
C VAL A 273 2.31 2.58 10.22
N VAL A 274 3.63 2.50 10.03
CA VAL A 274 4.24 2.60 8.70
C VAL A 274 3.75 1.48 7.77
N ARG A 275 3.67 0.23 8.26
CA ARG A 275 3.15 -0.90 7.47
C ARG A 275 1.69 -0.70 7.06
N GLN A 276 0.86 -0.19 7.97
CA GLN A 276 -0.53 0.14 7.68
C GLN A 276 -0.63 1.27 6.65
N ALA A 277 0.19 2.33 6.79
CA ALA A 277 0.25 3.43 5.84
C ALA A 277 0.67 2.96 4.43
N LEU A 278 1.68 2.08 4.34
CA LEU A 278 2.07 1.45 3.08
C LEU A 278 0.93 0.65 2.44
N THR A 279 0.16 -0.10 3.24
CA THR A 279 -1.01 -0.84 2.75
C THR A 279 -2.09 0.09 2.20
N ARG A 280 -2.32 1.26 2.82
CA ARG A 280 -3.31 2.26 2.38
C ARG A 280 -2.94 2.96 1.07
N THR A 281 -1.68 2.87 0.62
CA THR A 281 -1.30 3.33 -0.72
C THR A 281 -1.86 2.42 -1.82
N GLU A 282 -2.46 1.28 -1.45
CA GLU A 282 -3.01 0.26 -2.35
C GLU A 282 -2.03 -0.23 -3.41
N ASN A 283 -0.75 -0.26 -3.07
CA ASN A 283 0.26 -0.87 -3.91
C ASN A 283 0.26 -2.40 -3.68
N PRO A 284 0.19 -3.23 -4.74
CA PRO A 284 0.16 -4.68 -4.61
C PRO A 284 1.51 -5.30 -4.23
N GLN A 285 2.61 -4.53 -4.28
CA GLN A 285 3.94 -5.04 -4.02
C GLN A 285 4.19 -5.21 -2.52
N PHE A 286 4.94 -6.27 -2.18
CA PHE A 286 5.28 -6.56 -0.80
C PHE A 286 6.35 -5.60 -0.26
N HIS A 287 6.10 -5.04 0.93
CA HIS A 287 7.05 -4.23 1.66
C HIS A 287 7.58 -5.00 2.89
N GLY A 288 8.85 -5.38 2.84
CA GLY A 288 9.55 -6.08 3.92
C GLY A 288 10.03 -5.16 5.04
N PHE A 289 10.81 -5.73 5.97
CA PHE A 289 11.38 -5.04 7.13
C PHE A 289 12.21 -3.82 6.72
N GLU A 290 13.14 -3.98 5.79
CA GLU A 290 14.03 -2.91 5.32
C GLU A 290 13.27 -1.69 4.77
N HIS A 291 12.16 -1.93 4.07
CA HIS A 291 11.32 -0.85 3.53
C HIS A 291 10.66 -0.03 4.66
N VAL A 292 10.21 -0.71 5.71
CA VAL A 292 9.63 -0.05 6.89
C VAL A 292 10.69 0.78 7.61
N GLU A 293 11.90 0.24 7.80
CA GLU A 293 13.01 0.97 8.42
C GLU A 293 13.44 2.20 7.60
N GLN A 294 13.42 2.11 6.26
CA GLN A 294 13.70 3.26 5.41
C GLN A 294 12.69 4.40 5.62
N VAL A 295 11.40 4.08 5.78
CA VAL A 295 10.37 5.09 6.09
C VAL A 295 10.60 5.70 7.47
N LEU A 296 10.90 4.88 8.47
CA LEU A 296 11.18 5.35 9.84
C LEU A 296 12.44 6.24 9.90
N ALA A 297 13.45 5.93 9.10
CA ALA A 297 14.65 6.77 9.01
C ALA A 297 14.34 8.19 8.50
N LEU A 298 13.35 8.33 7.60
CA LEU A 298 12.91 9.64 7.12
C LEU A 298 12.13 10.46 8.18
N ALA A 299 11.57 9.80 9.19
CA ALA A 299 10.87 10.48 10.28
C ALA A 299 11.84 11.10 11.31
N ARG A 300 13.09 10.62 11.40
CA ARG A 300 14.06 11.11 12.37
C ARG A 300 14.54 12.52 12.03
N PRO A 301 14.78 13.39 13.06
CA PRO A 301 15.16 14.79 12.85
C PRO A 301 16.57 14.98 12.23
N VAL A 302 17.44 13.97 12.34
CA VAL A 302 18.83 14.03 11.85
C VAL A 302 19.00 13.02 10.71
N GLY A 303 19.10 13.51 9.47
CA GLY A 303 19.39 12.68 8.30
C GLY A 303 19.35 13.46 7.00
N ASP A 304 20.34 13.26 6.14
CA ASP A 304 20.45 13.89 4.81
C ASP A 304 19.46 13.31 3.79
N ARG A 305 18.77 12.23 4.12
CA ARG A 305 17.79 11.62 3.24
C ARG A 305 16.44 12.31 3.35
N LEU A 306 16.02 12.93 2.26
CA LEU A 306 14.69 13.55 2.14
C LEU A 306 13.68 12.66 1.40
N ALA A 307 14.11 11.54 0.81
CA ALA A 307 13.23 10.63 0.08
C ALA A 307 13.76 9.20 0.06
N ALA A 308 12.87 8.24 -0.10
CA ALA A 308 13.14 6.82 -0.35
C ALA A 308 12.24 6.28 -1.45
N ASP A 309 12.81 5.39 -2.28
CA ASP A 309 12.09 4.68 -3.33
C ASP A 309 11.91 3.23 -2.90
N LEU A 310 10.67 2.87 -2.61
CA LEU A 310 10.26 1.50 -2.30
C LEU A 310 9.60 0.85 -3.52
N PRO A 311 9.46 -0.47 -3.56
CA PRO A 311 8.72 -1.13 -4.62
C PRO A 311 7.32 -0.53 -4.79
N GLY A 312 7.10 0.15 -5.93
CA GLY A 312 5.84 0.81 -6.29
C GLY A 312 5.38 1.99 -5.42
N VAL A 313 6.11 2.35 -4.36
CA VAL A 313 5.80 3.47 -3.47
C VAL A 313 7.00 4.42 -3.39
N ARG A 314 6.73 5.70 -3.51
CA ARG A 314 7.70 6.74 -3.16
C ARG A 314 7.36 7.35 -1.81
N VAL A 315 8.38 7.58 -1.02
CA VAL A 315 8.25 8.21 0.29
C VAL A 315 9.12 9.45 0.32
N GLU A 316 8.58 10.57 0.77
CA GLU A 316 9.30 11.85 0.85
C GLU A 316 9.06 12.51 2.19
N ARG A 317 10.13 13.07 2.77
CA ARG A 317 9.98 14.00 3.87
C ARG A 317 9.62 15.38 3.32
N ASN A 318 8.53 15.95 3.83
CA ASN A 318 8.08 17.29 3.46
C ASN A 318 7.82 18.09 4.75
N GLY A 319 8.82 18.86 5.17
CA GLY A 319 8.79 19.59 6.42
C GLY A 319 8.55 18.67 7.63
N ALA A 320 7.47 18.90 8.37
CA ALA A 320 7.10 18.12 9.55
C ALA A 320 6.45 16.76 9.23
N GLY A 321 6.28 16.39 7.96
CA GLY A 321 5.58 15.18 7.57
C GLY A 321 6.40 14.23 6.69
N VAL A 322 6.08 12.93 6.75
CA VAL A 322 6.53 11.89 5.81
C VAL A 322 5.33 11.53 4.93
N VAL A 323 5.46 11.69 3.62
CA VAL A 323 4.39 11.44 2.66
C VAL A 323 4.70 10.20 1.84
N LEU A 324 3.78 9.24 1.85
CA LEU A 324 3.83 8.01 1.06
C LEU A 324 2.85 8.13 -0.10
N TYR A 325 3.26 7.72 -1.30
CA TYR A 325 2.37 7.69 -2.46
C TYR A 325 2.72 6.58 -3.46
N ASN A 326 1.68 5.99 -4.03
CA ASN A 326 1.81 4.96 -5.05
C ASN A 326 2.31 5.57 -6.35
N ARG A 327 3.42 5.04 -6.90
CA ARG A 327 4.01 5.53 -8.16
C ARG A 327 3.14 5.25 -9.38
N GLY A 328 2.31 4.24 -9.34
CA GLY A 328 1.37 3.89 -10.42
C GLY A 328 0.21 4.88 -10.54
N ILE A 329 0.00 5.74 -9.54
CA ILE A 329 -1.05 6.74 -9.54
C ILE A 329 -0.41 8.10 -9.75
N PRO A 330 -0.58 8.75 -10.92
CA PRO A 330 -0.05 10.10 -11.15
C PRO A 330 -0.58 11.04 -10.06
N ALA A 331 0.31 11.82 -9.44
CA ALA A 331 -0.14 12.90 -8.57
C ALA A 331 -1.12 13.78 -9.36
N PRO A 332 -2.28 14.19 -8.79
CA PRO A 332 -3.12 15.16 -9.46
C PRO A 332 -2.27 16.40 -9.65
N ARG A 333 -2.01 16.72 -10.87
CA ARG A 333 -1.53 18.05 -11.21
C ARG A 333 -2.74 18.98 -11.11
N VAL A 334 -3.00 19.51 -9.93
CA VAL A 334 -3.78 20.72 -9.86
C VAL A 334 -2.86 21.80 -10.41
N PRO A 335 -3.12 22.34 -11.60
CA PRO A 335 -2.34 23.43 -12.10
C PRO A 335 -2.47 24.55 -11.07
N LEU A 336 -1.37 24.98 -10.48
CA LEU A 336 -1.39 26.19 -9.67
C LEU A 336 -1.81 27.30 -10.62
N THR A 337 -2.98 27.88 -10.43
CA THR A 337 -3.50 28.96 -11.25
C THR A 337 -3.67 30.16 -10.36
N PHE A 338 -2.80 31.13 -10.54
CA PHE A 338 -2.88 32.44 -9.87
C PHE A 338 -2.45 33.55 -10.81
N ARG A 339 -2.92 34.77 -10.55
CA ARG A 339 -2.50 36.02 -11.20
C ARG A 339 -2.74 37.14 -10.21
N TYR A 340 -1.68 37.83 -9.85
CA TYR A 340 -1.70 38.98 -8.95
C TYR A 340 -1.06 40.20 -9.62
N GLU A 341 -1.59 41.37 -9.37
CA GLU A 341 -0.94 42.61 -9.80
C GLU A 341 0.22 42.93 -8.85
N VAL A 342 1.33 43.34 -9.41
CA VAL A 342 2.53 43.75 -8.66
C VAL A 342 2.61 45.28 -8.67
N PRO A 343 2.34 45.96 -7.55
CA PRO A 343 2.45 47.41 -7.48
C PRO A 343 3.91 47.85 -7.65
N VAL A 344 4.14 48.99 -8.36
CA VAL A 344 5.47 49.52 -8.59
C VAL A 344 5.53 51.01 -8.25
N PRO A 345 6.11 51.40 -7.07
CA PRO A 345 6.77 50.55 -6.07
C PRO A 345 5.78 49.78 -5.18
N GLY A 346 6.21 48.58 -4.73
CA GLY A 346 5.44 47.80 -3.78
C GLY A 346 5.80 46.32 -3.80
N SER A 347 4.97 45.52 -3.15
CA SER A 347 5.16 44.06 -3.07
C SER A 347 3.83 43.31 -3.14
N VAL A 348 3.89 42.04 -3.55
CA VAL A 348 2.74 41.14 -3.58
C VAL A 348 3.14 39.79 -3.07
N ALA A 349 2.35 39.22 -2.14
CA ALA A 349 2.50 37.87 -1.67
C ALA A 349 1.94 36.88 -2.71
N VAL A 350 2.67 35.78 -2.94
CA VAL A 350 2.27 34.66 -3.80
C VAL A 350 2.23 33.38 -2.95
N PRO A 351 1.14 33.17 -2.21
CA PRO A 351 1.04 32.05 -1.24
C PRO A 351 1.25 30.68 -1.90
N GLU A 352 0.80 30.49 -3.14
CA GLU A 352 0.92 29.24 -3.90
C GLU A 352 2.39 28.86 -4.19
N CYS A 353 3.26 29.86 -4.24
CA CYS A 353 4.69 29.67 -4.43
C CYS A 353 5.51 29.79 -3.14
N GLY A 354 4.87 30.22 -2.03
CA GLY A 354 5.53 30.48 -0.75
C GLY A 354 6.56 31.62 -0.85
N CYS A 355 6.26 32.69 -1.58
CA CYS A 355 7.17 33.80 -1.79
C CYS A 355 6.46 35.17 -1.87
N VAL A 356 7.23 36.22 -1.80
CA VAL A 356 6.82 37.61 -2.03
C VAL A 356 7.61 38.13 -3.22
N ILE A 357 6.96 38.83 -4.13
CA ILE A 357 7.60 39.57 -5.23
C ILE A 357 7.58 41.05 -4.85
N GLU A 358 8.76 41.66 -4.75
CA GLU A 358 8.94 43.09 -4.54
C GLU A 358 9.35 43.75 -5.87
N ALA A 359 8.83 44.95 -6.09
CA ALA A 359 9.17 45.78 -7.26
C ALA A 359 9.46 47.21 -6.83
N GLU A 360 10.60 47.74 -7.23
CA GLU A 360 11.02 49.10 -6.93
C GLU A 360 11.42 49.81 -8.21
N ARG A 361 10.90 51.02 -8.43
CA ARG A 361 11.31 51.88 -9.57
C ARG A 361 12.49 52.73 -9.19
N ARG A 362 13.58 52.65 -9.95
CA ARG A 362 14.79 53.48 -9.79
C ARG A 362 15.06 54.32 -11.02
N LYS A 363 15.11 55.67 -10.83
CA LYS A 363 15.64 56.59 -11.84
C LYS A 363 17.14 56.74 -11.59
N HIS A 364 17.98 56.45 -12.56
CA HIS A 364 19.42 56.46 -12.35
C HIS A 364 20.15 57.06 -13.54
N ALA A 365 21.26 57.84 -13.27
CA ALA A 365 22.13 58.39 -14.27
C ALA A 365 22.88 57.32 -15.12
N SER A 366 22.97 56.07 -14.64
CA SER A 366 23.55 54.92 -15.34
C SER A 366 22.70 53.66 -15.10
N PRO A 367 21.60 53.45 -15.83
CA PRO A 367 20.74 52.29 -15.71
C PRO A 367 21.46 50.94 -15.81
N GLN A 368 22.49 50.89 -16.68
CA GLN A 368 23.33 49.69 -16.88
C GLN A 368 24.12 49.31 -15.62
N ARG A 369 24.55 50.29 -14.81
CA ARG A 369 25.31 50.05 -13.58
C ARG A 369 24.37 49.43 -12.54
N VAL A 370 23.12 49.88 -12.45
CA VAL A 370 22.07 49.30 -11.59
C VAL A 370 21.75 47.87 -12.06
N ALA A 371 21.62 47.66 -13.38
CA ALA A 371 21.39 46.32 -13.93
C ALA A 371 22.56 45.37 -13.60
N LYS A 372 23.81 45.79 -13.76
CA LYS A 372 25.01 45.01 -13.41
C LYS A 372 25.04 44.66 -11.92
N THR A 373 24.70 45.57 -11.04
CA THR A 373 24.66 45.34 -9.58
C THR A 373 23.55 44.39 -9.20
N ALA A 374 22.39 44.50 -9.84
CA ALA A 374 21.28 43.56 -9.64
C ALA A 374 21.55 42.14 -10.21
N PHE A 375 22.50 42.02 -11.14
CA PHE A 375 22.95 40.74 -11.71
C PHE A 375 24.19 40.15 -11.04
N SER A 376 24.81 40.83 -10.06
CA SER A 376 26.09 40.45 -9.46
C SER A 376 26.02 39.25 -8.50
N GLY A 377 25.37 38.16 -8.93
CA GLY A 377 25.44 36.85 -8.27
C GLY A 377 24.14 36.35 -7.64
N ASP A 378 23.22 37.20 -7.25
CA ASP A 378 21.95 36.79 -6.66
C ASP A 378 20.87 36.64 -7.74
N ARG A 379 20.49 35.37 -8.02
CA ARG A 379 19.41 35.05 -8.97
C ARG A 379 18.03 35.47 -8.47
N ALA A 380 17.90 35.77 -7.18
CA ALA A 380 16.66 36.24 -6.56
C ALA A 380 16.33 37.70 -6.97
N VAL A 381 17.26 38.43 -7.61
CA VAL A 381 17.08 39.81 -8.03
C VAL A 381 17.20 39.97 -9.54
N ALA A 382 16.34 40.76 -10.14
CA ALA A 382 16.39 41.10 -11.57
C ALA A 382 16.14 42.59 -11.77
N ALA A 383 16.75 43.15 -12.84
CA ALA A 383 16.45 44.50 -13.28
C ALA A 383 15.88 44.47 -14.71
N ILE A 384 14.76 45.14 -14.91
CA ILE A 384 14.07 45.26 -16.21
C ILE A 384 13.91 46.73 -16.62
N ASP A 385 13.78 46.99 -17.91
CA ASP A 385 13.42 48.33 -18.38
C ASP A 385 12.02 48.70 -17.92
N ALA A 386 11.86 49.85 -17.26
CA ALA A 386 10.57 50.32 -16.77
C ALA A 386 9.53 50.54 -17.88
N ALA A 387 9.95 50.71 -19.11
CA ALA A 387 9.06 50.79 -20.25
C ALA A 387 8.36 49.48 -20.55
N ALA A 388 8.98 48.34 -20.21
CA ALA A 388 8.38 47.03 -20.36
C ALA A 388 7.25 46.76 -19.34
N ALA A 389 7.20 47.53 -18.24
CA ALA A 389 6.20 47.47 -17.18
C ALA A 389 5.22 48.66 -17.17
N ALA A 390 5.21 49.47 -18.24
CA ALA A 390 4.45 50.73 -18.29
C ALA A 390 2.92 50.54 -18.18
N ASP A 391 2.39 49.47 -18.79
CA ASP A 391 0.96 49.14 -18.83
C ASP A 391 0.51 48.28 -17.62
N GLY A 392 1.41 48.04 -16.65
CA GLY A 392 1.16 47.19 -15.46
C GLY A 392 2.08 45.97 -15.41
N LEU A 393 2.30 45.50 -14.20
CA LEU A 393 3.13 44.35 -13.86
C LEU A 393 2.30 43.32 -13.09
N PHE A 394 2.41 42.07 -13.51
CA PHE A 394 1.67 40.98 -12.89
C PHE A 394 2.59 39.82 -12.59
N VAL A 395 2.25 39.02 -11.55
CA VAL A 395 2.86 37.73 -11.29
C VAL A 395 1.82 36.64 -11.49
N ARG A 396 2.16 35.59 -12.24
CA ARG A 396 1.26 34.46 -12.50
C ARG A 396 1.96 33.11 -12.50
N SER A 397 1.16 32.07 -12.42
CA SER A 397 1.58 30.70 -12.69
C SER A 397 1.92 30.48 -14.15
N ARG A 398 2.71 29.45 -14.44
CA ARG A 398 2.97 29.01 -15.81
C ARG A 398 1.72 28.40 -16.46
N ARG A 399 1.65 28.51 -17.82
CA ARG A 399 0.60 27.91 -18.63
C ARG A 399 1.19 27.01 -19.72
N PRO A 400 0.44 26.00 -20.20
CA PRO A 400 0.85 25.24 -21.38
C PRO A 400 1.06 26.20 -22.57
N GLY A 401 2.21 26.03 -23.26
CA GLY A 401 2.55 26.88 -24.42
C GLY A 401 3.33 28.13 -24.07
N ASP A 402 3.59 28.46 -22.81
CA ASP A 402 4.44 29.60 -22.42
C ASP A 402 5.82 29.52 -23.07
N TRP A 403 6.28 30.67 -23.55
CA TRP A 403 7.62 30.85 -24.13
C TRP A 403 8.22 32.16 -23.65
N ILE A 404 9.53 32.24 -23.69
CA ILE A 404 10.32 33.44 -23.35
C ILE A 404 11.42 33.63 -24.38
N ARG A 405 11.95 34.86 -24.51
CA ARG A 405 13.21 35.17 -25.21
C ARG A 405 14.28 35.37 -24.14
N PRO A 406 15.05 34.34 -23.77
CA PRO A 406 16.03 34.49 -22.68
C PRO A 406 17.09 35.54 -23.03
N LEU A 407 17.46 36.36 -22.04
CA LEU A 407 18.50 37.37 -22.22
C LEU A 407 19.83 36.70 -22.65
N GLY A 408 20.44 37.20 -23.72
CA GLY A 408 21.70 36.67 -24.29
C GLY A 408 21.51 35.52 -25.29
N LEU A 409 20.28 35.07 -25.59
CA LEU A 409 20.03 34.07 -26.60
C LEU A 409 19.28 34.66 -27.82
N ARG A 410 19.63 34.20 -29.04
CA ARG A 410 18.89 34.55 -30.24
C ARG A 410 17.69 33.62 -30.39
N GLY A 411 16.46 34.17 -30.33
CA GLY A 411 15.23 33.42 -30.58
C GLY A 411 14.35 33.13 -29.34
N LYS A 412 13.20 32.54 -29.62
CA LYS A 412 12.21 32.14 -28.60
C LYS A 412 12.53 30.74 -28.09
N LYS A 413 12.32 30.49 -26.81
CA LYS A 413 12.46 29.18 -26.18
C LYS A 413 11.22 28.85 -25.37
N LYS A 414 10.74 27.58 -25.41
CA LYS A 414 9.64 27.13 -24.54
C LYS A 414 10.07 27.27 -23.08
N LEU A 415 9.20 27.79 -22.24
CA LEU A 415 9.47 27.95 -20.80
C LEU A 415 9.88 26.64 -20.14
N GLN A 416 9.23 25.52 -20.55
CA GLN A 416 9.59 24.20 -20.05
C GLN A 416 11.06 23.85 -20.28
N ASP A 417 11.60 24.17 -21.47
CA ASP A 417 12.99 23.86 -21.81
C ASP A 417 13.97 24.75 -21.03
N VAL A 418 13.59 26.01 -20.78
CA VAL A 418 14.35 26.92 -19.92
C VAL A 418 14.47 26.38 -18.49
N LEU A 419 13.36 25.89 -17.93
CA LEU A 419 13.35 25.33 -16.58
C LEU A 419 14.11 23.98 -16.49
N VAL A 420 14.15 23.20 -17.59
CA VAL A 420 14.97 21.97 -17.68
C VAL A 420 16.47 22.34 -17.66
N ASP A 421 16.88 23.28 -18.51
CA ASP A 421 18.29 23.73 -18.58
C ASP A 421 18.76 24.31 -17.23
N ARG A 422 17.87 24.95 -16.50
CA ARG A 422 18.15 25.50 -15.16
C ARG A 422 18.08 24.45 -14.06
N LYS A 423 17.92 23.16 -14.43
CA LYS A 423 17.84 22.01 -13.50
C LYS A 423 16.71 22.13 -12.46
N VAL A 424 15.63 22.86 -12.78
CA VAL A 424 14.46 22.93 -11.92
C VAL A 424 13.75 21.59 -11.92
N SER A 425 13.60 20.99 -10.76
CA SER A 425 12.95 19.69 -10.63
C SER A 425 11.51 19.73 -11.14
N ARG A 426 11.02 18.65 -11.71
CA ARG A 426 9.69 18.58 -12.35
C ARG A 426 8.56 19.07 -11.42
N ASN A 427 8.67 18.77 -10.11
CA ASN A 427 7.68 19.15 -9.11
C ASN A 427 7.77 20.63 -8.68
N ALA A 428 8.94 21.26 -8.83
CA ALA A 428 9.15 22.67 -8.49
C ALA A 428 8.75 23.62 -9.64
N ARG A 429 8.64 23.13 -10.89
CA ARG A 429 8.38 23.99 -12.06
C ARG A 429 7.06 24.74 -12.01
N ASP A 430 6.02 24.12 -11.41
CA ASP A 430 4.70 24.73 -11.28
C ASP A 430 4.66 25.82 -10.20
N ARG A 431 5.69 25.86 -9.32
CA ARG A 431 5.84 26.85 -8.24
C ARG A 431 6.82 27.98 -8.57
N VAL A 432 7.33 28.04 -9.81
CA VAL A 432 8.17 29.14 -10.25
C VAL A 432 7.26 30.29 -10.68
N PRO A 433 7.27 31.45 -9.98
CA PRO A 433 6.45 32.59 -10.37
C PRO A 433 6.98 33.22 -11.65
N LEU A 434 6.07 33.64 -12.53
CA LEU A 434 6.38 34.35 -13.76
C LEU A 434 5.95 35.80 -13.63
N VAL A 435 6.85 36.74 -13.73
CA VAL A 435 6.52 38.16 -13.82
C VAL A 435 6.26 38.51 -15.28
N VAL A 436 5.06 39.04 -15.55
CA VAL A 436 4.57 39.35 -16.90
C VAL A 436 4.06 40.79 -17.00
N ASP A 437 3.98 41.32 -18.21
CA ASP A 437 3.32 42.60 -18.48
C ASP A 437 1.79 42.45 -18.66
N ALA A 438 1.09 43.56 -18.92
CA ALA A 438 -0.36 43.57 -19.17
C ALA A 438 -0.76 42.73 -20.41
N ARG A 439 0.14 42.48 -21.36
CA ARG A 439 -0.06 41.66 -22.55
C ARG A 439 0.33 40.22 -22.34
N ASP A 440 0.55 39.80 -21.08
CA ASP A 440 0.92 38.44 -20.67
C ASP A 440 2.31 37.95 -21.18
N ARG A 441 3.17 38.85 -21.64
CA ARG A 441 4.55 38.52 -22.07
C ARG A 441 5.43 38.34 -20.85
N ILE A 442 6.20 37.23 -20.78
CA ILE A 442 7.09 36.93 -19.68
C ILE A 442 8.28 37.88 -19.69
N LEU A 443 8.41 38.71 -18.64
CA LEU A 443 9.52 39.62 -18.43
C LEU A 443 10.63 39.01 -17.58
N TRP A 444 10.24 38.20 -16.60
CA TRP A 444 11.17 37.52 -15.71
C TRP A 444 10.59 36.16 -15.22
N VAL A 445 11.39 35.13 -15.33
CA VAL A 445 11.16 33.83 -14.64
C VAL A 445 11.88 33.97 -13.30
N ALA A 446 11.13 34.18 -12.21
CA ALA A 446 11.68 34.60 -10.93
C ALA A 446 12.75 33.61 -10.42
N GLY A 447 13.91 34.14 -10.09
CA GLY A 447 15.05 33.34 -9.64
C GLY A 447 15.83 32.64 -10.77
N HIS A 448 15.46 32.80 -12.05
CA HIS A 448 16.07 32.02 -13.14
C HIS A 448 16.58 32.83 -14.35
N VAL A 449 15.72 33.59 -15.04
CA VAL A 449 16.10 34.28 -16.27
C VAL A 449 15.19 35.47 -16.57
N VAL A 450 15.81 36.56 -17.04
CA VAL A 450 15.13 37.76 -17.56
C VAL A 450 14.90 37.62 -19.06
N SER A 451 13.80 38.20 -19.57
CA SER A 451 13.50 38.24 -20.98
C SER A 451 14.36 39.30 -21.72
N GLN A 452 14.74 38.97 -22.93
CA GLN A 452 15.36 39.94 -23.86
C GLN A 452 14.44 41.13 -24.12
N ASP A 453 13.11 40.93 -24.07
CA ASP A 453 12.10 41.96 -24.31
C ASP A 453 12.02 43.00 -23.17
N ALA A 454 12.61 42.69 -22.00
CA ALA A 454 12.65 43.54 -20.81
C ALA A 454 14.10 43.99 -20.48
N ARG A 455 15.05 43.82 -21.40
CA ARG A 455 16.46 44.11 -21.12
C ARG A 455 16.67 45.60 -20.91
N VAL A 456 17.57 45.94 -20.00
CA VAL A 456 18.09 47.30 -19.82
C VAL A 456 19.11 47.63 -20.94
N THR A 457 18.93 48.74 -21.61
CA THR A 457 19.76 49.21 -22.72
C THR A 457 20.30 50.64 -22.47
N ASP A 458 21.14 51.17 -23.36
CA ASP A 458 21.65 52.53 -23.24
C ASP A 458 20.56 53.60 -23.35
N SER A 459 19.43 53.30 -23.98
CA SER A 459 18.25 54.15 -24.09
C SER A 459 17.30 54.08 -22.90
N THR A 460 17.50 53.15 -21.95
CA THR A 460 16.65 52.98 -20.77
C THR A 460 16.78 54.20 -19.85
N ARG A 461 15.66 54.88 -19.55
CA ARG A 461 15.62 56.05 -18.66
C ARG A 461 15.38 55.71 -17.19
N SER A 462 14.70 54.60 -16.90
CA SER A 462 14.44 54.11 -15.55
C SER A 462 14.33 52.59 -15.55
N VAL A 463 14.66 51.98 -14.46
CA VAL A 463 14.62 50.52 -14.29
C VAL A 463 13.62 50.14 -13.19
N VAL A 464 13.02 48.98 -13.32
CA VAL A 464 12.30 48.31 -12.23
C VAL A 464 13.20 47.18 -11.75
N VAL A 465 13.55 47.23 -10.45
CA VAL A 465 14.26 46.15 -9.75
C VAL A 465 13.22 45.26 -9.13
N LEU A 466 13.31 43.98 -9.48
CA LEU A 466 12.43 42.92 -9.00
C LEU A 466 13.19 42.01 -8.03
N LYS A 467 12.58 41.64 -6.92
CA LYS A 467 13.18 40.69 -5.97
C LYS A 467 12.14 39.61 -5.59
N VAL A 468 12.57 38.36 -5.57
CA VAL A 468 11.77 37.25 -5.01
C VAL A 468 12.32 36.89 -3.66
N ILE A 469 11.46 36.96 -2.61
CA ILE A 469 11.77 36.60 -1.24
C ILE A 469 10.99 35.34 -0.92
N ARG A 470 11.67 34.26 -0.50
CA ARG A 470 11.02 33.01 -0.10
C ARG A 470 10.76 33.00 1.40
N ASN A 471 9.56 32.58 1.81
CA ASN A 471 9.23 32.43 3.22
C ASN A 471 10.13 31.32 3.84
N GLY A 472 11.11 31.72 4.65
CA GLY A 472 12.11 30.82 5.25
C GLY A 472 13.56 31.35 5.20
N GLU A 473 13.80 32.45 4.46
CA GLU A 473 15.09 33.17 4.48
C GLU A 473 14.84 34.53 5.15
N GLU A 474 14.49 34.54 6.45
CA GLU A 474 14.67 35.75 7.29
C GLU A 474 16.17 35.82 7.64
N GLY A 475 16.73 36.96 7.36
CA GLY A 475 18.14 37.24 7.34
C GLY A 475 18.87 36.97 8.65
N ASP A 476 20.04 36.39 8.50
CA ASP A 476 21.19 36.67 9.34
C ASP A 476 21.84 37.97 8.83
N GLU A 477 21.35 39.09 9.31
CA GLU A 477 22.06 40.37 9.34
C GLU A 477 21.76 41.02 10.68
N ALA A 478 22.65 40.74 11.64
CA ALA A 478 23.00 41.62 12.77
C ALA A 478 24.41 41.24 13.24
#